data_d4d615086961c16fd624c0d258d0e885
#
_entry.id   d4d615086961c16fd624c0d258d0e885
#
_cell.length_a   1.000
_cell.length_b   1.000
_cell.length_c   1.000
_cell.angle_alpha   90.00
_cell.angle_beta   90.00
_cell.angle_gamma   90.00
#
_symmetry.space_group_name_H-M   'P 1'
#
loop_
_entity.id
_entity.type
_entity.pdbx_description
1 polymer ?
#
loop_
_entity_poly.entity_id
_entity_poly.type
_entity_poly.pdbx_seq_one_letter_code
_entity_poly.pdbx_strand_id
1 'polypeptide(L)'
;MKKANNSSPTTLDATIAGLNDNYSFLGRSLHVQTERIGQPAPHIATQVFLKGRVIAGKSSVIPENLLSPNELGKVQELMKKQHFQMILELSEKQKKQSQANSLLAK
;
A
#
# COMPACT_ATOMS: atom_id res chain seq x y z
N MET A 1 4.71 -12.47 29.79
CA MET A 1 4.59 -12.20 29.54
C MET A 1 4.67 -11.90 28.95
N LYS A 2 4.77 -11.95 28.82
CA LYS A 2 4.73 -11.58 28.40
C LYS A 2 4.66 -11.12 27.78
N LYS A 3 4.70 -10.97 27.79
CA LYS A 3 4.46 -10.38 27.34
C LYS A 3 4.44 -9.72 26.77
N ALA A 4 4.58 -9.62 27.03
CA ALA A 4 4.36 -9.00 26.66
C ALA A 4 4.52 -8.43 25.98
N ASN A 5 4.72 -8.51 26.09
CA ASN A 5 4.70 -8.02 25.66
C ASN A 5 4.70 -7.48 25.10
N ASN A 6 4.72 -7.45 25.22
CA ASN A 6 4.44 -6.98 24.89
C ASN A 6 4.20 -6.26 24.54
N SER A 7 4.36 -6.13 24.68
CA SER A 7 3.90 -5.55 24.60
C SER A 7 3.49 -4.78 24.09
N SER A 8 2.95 -5.21 24.54
CA SER A 8 3.10 -3.84 24.18
C SER A 8 2.13 -3.29 23.10
N PRO A 9 1.97 -1.97 23.00
CA PRO A 9 1.10 -1.34 21.96
C PRO A 9 1.51 -1.72 20.56
N THR A 10 2.74 -2.05 20.35
CA THR A 10 3.23 -2.51 19.07
C THR A 10 2.60 -3.84 18.66
N THR A 11 2.06 -4.55 19.65
CA THR A 11 1.36 -5.80 19.35
C THR A 11 0.18 -5.55 18.44
N LEU A 12 -0.50 -4.43 18.62
CA LEU A 12 -1.64 -4.07 17.79
C LEU A 12 -1.22 -3.87 16.33
N ASP A 13 -0.13 -3.15 16.13
CA ASP A 13 0.38 -2.92 14.78
C ASP A 13 0.88 -4.22 14.17
N ALA A 14 1.41 -5.11 14.98
CA ALA A 14 1.91 -6.39 14.51
C ALA A 14 0.79 -7.30 13.99
N THR A 15 -0.46 -7.04 14.39
CA THR A 15 -1.57 -7.87 13.92
C THR A 15 -2.07 -7.46 12.55
N ILE A 16 -1.62 -6.30 12.05
CA ILE A 16 -1.98 -5.85 10.72
C ILE A 16 -0.75 -5.96 9.83
N ALA A 17 -0.71 -7.04 9.07
CA ALA A 17 0.40 -7.26 8.15
C ALA A 17 0.29 -6.31 6.97
N GLY A 18 1.43 -5.81 6.53
CA GLY A 18 1.49 -5.01 5.32
C GLY A 18 1.22 -5.86 4.09
N LEU A 19 0.89 -5.19 3.00
CA LEU A 19 0.65 -5.85 1.72
C LEU A 19 1.82 -5.53 0.81
N ASN A 20 2.33 -6.55 0.13
CA ASN A 20 3.49 -6.41 -0.73
C ASN A 20 3.27 -7.21 -2.01
N ASP A 21 3.44 -6.56 -3.15
CA ASP A 21 3.32 -7.21 -4.44
C ASP A 21 4.36 -6.68 -5.41
N ASN A 22 4.80 -7.53 -6.29
CA ASN A 22 5.64 -7.11 -7.41
C ASN A 22 4.73 -6.97 -8.62
N TYR A 23 4.93 -5.91 -9.38
CA TYR A 23 4.14 -5.65 -10.56
C TYR A 23 5.06 -5.35 -11.75
N SER A 24 4.83 -6.06 -12.85
CA SER A 24 5.63 -5.84 -14.06
C SER A 24 5.06 -4.67 -14.85
N PHE A 25 5.84 -3.62 -14.99
CA PHE A 25 5.43 -2.41 -15.70
C PHE A 25 6.39 -2.13 -16.84
N LEU A 26 5.93 -2.39 -18.07
CA LEU A 26 6.74 -2.19 -19.29
C LEU A 26 8.10 -2.87 -19.16
N GLY A 27 8.12 -4.11 -18.66
CA GLY A 27 9.33 -4.89 -18.54
C GLY A 27 10.16 -4.61 -17.31
N ARG A 28 9.74 -3.69 -16.46
CA ARG A 28 10.41 -3.38 -15.20
C ARG A 28 9.62 -3.92 -14.03
N SER A 29 10.33 -4.42 -13.02
CA SER A 29 9.67 -4.90 -11.82
C SER A 29 9.50 -3.76 -10.83
N LEU A 30 8.26 -3.44 -10.51
CA LEU A 30 7.93 -2.46 -9.48
C LEU A 30 7.49 -3.21 -8.23
N HIS A 31 7.82 -2.65 -7.08
CA HIS A 31 7.36 -3.20 -5.81
C HIS A 31 6.30 -2.28 -5.23
N VAL A 32 5.11 -2.82 -4.97
CA VAL A 32 4.00 -2.06 -4.40
C VAL A 32 3.82 -2.51 -2.96
N GLN A 33 3.88 -1.55 -2.05
CA GLN A 33 3.83 -1.84 -0.62
C GLN A 33 2.78 -0.96 0.04
N THR A 34 1.94 -1.55 0.88
CA THR A 34 0.93 -0.82 1.64
C THR A 34 1.08 -1.14 3.11
N GLU A 35 1.12 -0.11 3.95
CA GLU A 35 1.29 -0.26 5.39
C GLU A 35 0.38 0.68 6.14
N ARG A 36 0.04 0.26 7.37
CA ARG A 36 -0.61 1.14 8.32
C ARG A 36 0.49 1.83 9.11
N ILE A 37 0.45 3.15 9.15
CA ILE A 37 1.47 3.95 9.82
C ILE A 37 0.79 4.77 10.92
N GLY A 38 1.35 4.73 12.13
CA GLY A 38 0.75 5.39 13.27
C GLY A 38 1.16 6.83 13.48
N GLN A 39 2.27 7.26 12.89
CA GLN A 39 2.82 8.58 13.14
C GLN A 39 2.96 9.37 11.85
N PRO A 40 2.81 10.69 11.87
CA PRO A 40 2.39 11.53 12.99
C PRO A 40 0.91 11.38 13.31
N ALA A 41 0.12 10.89 12.36
CA ALA A 41 -1.28 10.56 12.55
C ALA A 41 -1.55 9.23 11.88
N PRO A 42 -2.49 8.42 12.40
CA PRO A 42 -2.77 7.11 11.80
C PRO A 42 -3.22 7.25 10.34
N HIS A 43 -2.54 6.54 9.46
CA HIS A 43 -2.87 6.58 8.03
C HIS A 43 -2.40 5.30 7.34
N ILE A 44 -2.90 5.13 6.13
CA ILE A 44 -2.51 4.01 5.26
C ILE A 44 -1.64 4.59 4.17
N ALA A 45 -0.44 4.06 4.02
CA ALA A 45 0.49 4.52 3.00
C ALA A 45 0.75 3.40 2.00
N THR A 46 0.58 3.71 0.72
CA THR A 46 0.94 2.81 -0.35
C THR A 46 2.08 3.45 -1.12
N GLN A 47 3.16 2.72 -1.32
CA GLN A 47 4.32 3.23 -2.04
C GLN A 47 4.70 2.28 -3.15
N VAL A 48 5.16 2.84 -4.25
CA VAL A 48 5.65 2.08 -5.40
C VAL A 48 7.14 2.36 -5.52
N PHE A 49 7.92 1.29 -5.56
CA PHE A 49 9.38 1.37 -5.64
C PHE A 49 9.88 0.82 -6.95
N LEU A 50 10.88 1.49 -7.51
CA LEU A 50 11.66 0.98 -8.63
C LEU A 50 13.11 0.95 -8.18
N LYS A 51 13.67 -0.26 -8.08
CA LYS A 51 15.06 -0.44 -7.63
C LYS A 51 15.33 0.27 -6.31
N GLY A 52 14.40 0.13 -5.37
CA GLY A 52 14.54 0.69 -4.03
C GLY A 52 14.20 2.17 -3.90
N ARG A 53 13.81 2.82 -4.97
CA ARG A 53 13.45 4.24 -4.94
C ARG A 53 11.95 4.41 -5.06
N VAL A 54 11.37 5.27 -4.23
CA VAL A 54 9.94 5.56 -4.30
C VAL A 54 9.67 6.39 -5.54
N ILE A 55 8.80 5.90 -6.42
CA ILE A 55 8.42 6.61 -7.64
C ILE A 55 6.97 7.06 -7.63
N ALA A 56 6.15 6.54 -6.72
CA ALA A 56 4.76 6.94 -6.61
C ALA A 56 4.27 6.59 -5.22
N GLY A 57 3.20 7.24 -4.79
CA GLY A 57 2.64 6.97 -3.48
C GLY A 57 1.22 7.48 -3.35
N LYS A 58 0.54 6.95 -2.35
CA LYS A 58 -0.82 7.33 -2.03
C LYS A 58 -0.99 7.19 -0.53
N SER A 59 -1.63 8.15 0.10
CA SER A 59 -1.83 8.15 1.54
C SER A 59 -3.28 8.46 1.87
N SER A 60 -3.84 7.76 2.86
CA SER A 60 -5.21 7.98 3.30
C SER A 60 -5.25 8.01 4.82
N VAL A 61 -5.88 9.03 5.38
CA VAL A 61 -6.06 9.13 6.83
C VAL A 61 -7.06 8.05 7.26
N ILE A 62 -6.75 7.37 8.37
CA ILE A 62 -7.67 6.39 8.93
C ILE A 62 -8.73 7.14 9.73
N PRO A 63 -10.02 6.96 9.41
CA PRO A 63 -11.09 7.63 10.16
C PRO A 63 -11.01 7.31 11.63
N GLU A 64 -11.31 8.30 12.46
CA GLU A 64 -11.20 8.17 13.91
C GLU A 64 -12.02 7.00 14.45
N ASN A 65 -13.19 6.77 13.87
CA ASN A 65 -14.05 5.69 14.33
C ASN A 65 -13.51 4.29 14.00
N LEU A 66 -12.42 4.20 13.23
CA LEU A 66 -11.81 2.92 12.88
C LEU A 66 -10.51 2.68 13.64
N LEU A 67 -10.16 3.54 14.58
CA LEU A 67 -8.91 3.40 15.34
C LEU A 67 -9.00 2.38 16.47
N SER A 68 -10.19 1.95 16.83
CA SER A 68 -10.39 0.96 17.89
C SER A 68 -9.88 -0.40 17.43
N PRO A 69 -9.29 -1.21 18.35
CA PRO A 69 -8.87 -2.56 18.02
C PRO A 69 -9.98 -3.42 17.41
N ASN A 70 -11.23 -3.14 17.77
CA ASN A 70 -12.36 -3.90 17.24
C ASN A 70 -12.58 -3.65 15.75
N GLU A 71 -11.97 -2.61 15.20
CA GLU A 71 -12.16 -2.22 13.82
C GLU A 71 -10.97 -2.58 12.93
N LEU A 72 -10.05 -3.41 13.42
CA LEU A 72 -8.87 -3.81 12.65
C LEU A 72 -9.23 -4.45 11.31
N GLY A 73 -10.30 -5.24 11.28
CA GLY A 73 -10.73 -5.86 10.04
C GLY A 73 -11.13 -4.85 8.98
N LYS A 74 -11.76 -3.76 9.40
CA LYS A 74 -12.15 -2.70 8.48
C LYS A 74 -10.95 -1.94 7.96
N VAL A 75 -9.96 -1.73 8.83
CA VAL A 75 -8.71 -1.06 8.42
C VAL A 75 -8.00 -1.92 7.38
N GLN A 76 -7.98 -3.25 7.59
CA GLN A 76 -7.36 -4.16 6.64
C GLN A 76 -8.06 -4.10 5.28
N GLU A 77 -9.39 -3.98 5.28
CA GLU A 77 -10.14 -3.84 4.04
C GLU A 77 -9.77 -2.56 3.31
N LEU A 78 -9.62 -1.47 4.05
CA LEU A 78 -9.19 -0.21 3.46
C LEU A 78 -7.79 -0.33 2.86
N MET A 79 -6.90 -1.03 3.55
CA MET A 79 -5.55 -1.25 3.05
C MET A 79 -5.57 -2.02 1.74
N LYS A 80 -6.36 -3.09 1.68
CA LYS A 80 -6.49 -3.89 0.45
C LYS A 80 -7.04 -3.05 -0.69
N LYS A 81 -8.06 -2.26 -0.39
CA LYS A 81 -8.69 -1.41 -1.39
C LYS A 81 -7.68 -0.42 -1.97
N GLN A 82 -6.94 0.26 -1.11
CA GLN A 82 -5.96 1.24 -1.56
C GLN A 82 -4.82 0.57 -2.33
N HIS A 83 -4.39 -0.60 -1.87
CA HIS A 83 -3.34 -1.37 -2.52
C HIS A 83 -3.74 -1.75 -3.95
N PHE A 84 -4.93 -2.33 -4.10
CA PHE A 84 -5.43 -2.71 -5.41
C PHE A 84 -5.69 -1.51 -6.30
N GLN A 85 -6.13 -0.41 -5.70
CA GLN A 85 -6.34 0.82 -6.45
C GLN A 85 -5.03 1.31 -7.08
N MET A 86 -3.93 1.22 -6.32
CA MET A 86 -2.62 1.61 -6.85
C MET A 86 -2.22 0.70 -8.01
N ILE A 87 -2.41 -0.61 -7.86
CA ILE A 87 -2.05 -1.55 -8.92
C ILE A 87 -2.90 -1.30 -10.16
N LEU A 88 -4.18 -1.00 -9.96
CA LEU A 88 -5.07 -0.69 -11.06
C LEU A 88 -4.61 0.57 -11.81
N GLU A 89 -4.20 1.59 -11.07
CA GLU A 89 -3.70 2.82 -11.67
C GLU A 89 -2.43 2.57 -12.47
N LEU A 90 -1.55 1.71 -11.97
CA LEU A 90 -0.36 1.33 -12.71
C LEU A 90 -0.72 0.59 -14.00
N SER A 91 -1.70 -0.29 -13.91
CA SER A 91 -2.17 -1.03 -15.07
C SER A 91 -2.73 -0.10 -16.13
N GLU A 92 -3.50 0.91 -15.70
CA GLU A 92 -4.07 1.89 -16.61
C GLU A 92 -2.98 2.72 -17.30
N LYS A 93 -1.99 3.13 -16.52
CA LYS A 93 -0.87 3.89 -17.08
C LYS A 93 -0.08 3.06 -18.08
N GLN A 94 0.10 1.78 -17.77
CA GLN A 94 0.82 0.89 -18.66
C GLN A 94 0.10 0.74 -20.00
N LYS A 95 -1.22 0.62 -19.95
CA LYS A 95 -2.00 0.51 -21.17
C LYS A 95 -1.84 1.76 -22.04
N LYS A 96 -1.95 2.94 -21.42
CA LYS A 96 -1.82 4.20 -22.15
C LYS A 96 -0.43 4.34 -22.73
N GLN A 97 0.60 3.98 -21.97
CA GLN A 97 1.98 4.08 -22.43
C GLN A 97 2.22 3.12 -23.60
N SER A 98 1.72 1.90 -23.50
CA SER A 98 1.85 0.92 -24.58
C SER A 98 1.16 1.38 -25.85
N GLN A 99 -0.03 1.96 -25.74
CA GLN A 99 -0.77 2.47 -26.87
C GLN A 99 -0.03 3.63 -27.54
N ALA A 100 0.51 4.54 -26.73
CA ALA A 100 1.27 5.68 -27.26
C ALA A 100 2.52 5.20 -27.98
N ASN A 101 3.23 4.23 -27.38
CA ASN A 101 4.43 3.67 -28.00
C ASN A 101 4.10 2.97 -29.32
N SER A 102 2.98 2.27 -29.35
CA SER A 102 2.55 1.58 -30.56
C SER A 102 2.24 2.57 -31.68
N LEU A 103 1.60 3.68 -31.35
CA LEU A 103 1.31 4.72 -32.33
C LEU A 103 2.56 5.39 -32.85
N LEU A 104 3.53 5.61 -31.96
CA LEU A 104 4.79 6.23 -32.34
C LEU A 104 5.66 5.32 -33.19
N ALA A 105 5.49 4.01 -33.02
CA ALA A 105 6.28 3.04 -33.78
C ALA A 105 5.85 2.93 -35.26
N LYS A 106 4.73 3.50 -35.60
CA LYS A 106 4.26 3.51 -36.97
C LYS A 106 4.73 4.75 -37.67
#